data_471d3c1b06cb44fe356512bcfff170cd
#
_entry.id   471d3c1b06cb44fe356512bcfff170cd
#
_cell.length_a   1.000
_cell.length_b   1.000
_cell.length_c   1.000
_cell.angle_alpha   90.00
_cell.angle_beta   90.00
_cell.angle_gamma   90.00
#
_symmetry.space_group_name_H-M   'P 1'
#
loop_
_entity.id
_entity.type
_entity.pdbx_description
1 polymer ?
#
loop_
_entity_poly.entity_id
_entity_poly.type
_entity_poly.pdbx_seq_one_letter_code
_entity_poly.pdbx_strand_id
1 'polypeptide(L)'
;MTPGPRRRSVVPVHLRHLRLPVRDYERSLRFYATYFDFDPASAQPYPDGTVIVRNADRFDLALHPATESPPSSTFLHFGFAMADPERVHALLTRMERDGVPVVERDDEPDLVSFKCLDPDGWRVEVYWEP
;
A
#
# COMPACT_ATOMS: atom_id res chain seq x y z
N MET A 1 39.25 9.68 -30.63
CA MET A 1 38.57 9.22 -29.40
C MET A 1 37.14 8.84 -29.76
N THR A 2 36.82 7.56 -29.67
CA THR A 2 35.46 7.08 -29.93
C THR A 2 34.59 7.37 -28.68
N PRO A 3 33.47 8.08 -28.83
CA PRO A 3 32.57 8.27 -27.67
C PRO A 3 32.06 6.89 -27.21
N GLY A 4 32.03 6.70 -25.89
CA GLY A 4 31.44 5.50 -25.30
C GLY A 4 29.96 5.36 -25.63
N PRO A 5 29.37 4.19 -25.42
CA PRO A 5 27.96 3.98 -25.69
C PRO A 5 27.12 5.00 -24.90
N ARG A 6 26.21 5.67 -25.58
CA ARG A 6 25.27 6.57 -24.94
C ARG A 6 24.36 5.76 -24.01
N ARG A 7 24.29 6.17 -22.76
CA ARG A 7 23.26 5.65 -21.87
C ARG A 7 21.89 6.00 -22.45
N ARG A 8 21.04 5.01 -22.61
CA ARG A 8 19.64 5.25 -22.90
C ARG A 8 19.04 6.09 -21.79
N SER A 9 18.43 7.21 -22.15
CA SER A 9 17.53 7.89 -21.22
C SER A 9 16.37 6.97 -20.93
N VAL A 10 16.26 6.51 -19.68
CA VAL A 10 15.10 5.74 -19.23
C VAL A 10 14.14 6.73 -18.58
N VAL A 11 12.99 6.90 -19.23
CA VAL A 11 11.87 7.61 -18.57
C VAL A 11 11.22 6.61 -17.63
N PRO A 12 11.26 6.87 -16.31
CA PRO A 12 10.69 5.92 -15.37
C PRO A 12 9.18 5.76 -15.59
N VAL A 13 8.74 4.50 -15.53
CA VAL A 13 7.32 4.15 -15.52
C VAL A 13 6.98 3.67 -14.13
N HIS A 14 5.95 4.25 -13.53
CA HIS A 14 5.58 3.98 -12.15
C HIS A 14 4.20 3.35 -12.07
N LEU A 15 4.04 2.39 -11.15
CA LEU A 15 2.72 1.96 -10.73
C LEU A 15 2.25 2.94 -9.64
N ARG A 16 1.26 3.79 -9.94
CA ARG A 16 0.80 4.83 -9.01
C ARG A 16 -0.70 4.92 -8.88
N HIS A 17 -1.40 3.86 -9.25
CA HIS A 17 -2.86 3.82 -9.15
C HIS A 17 -3.32 2.42 -8.78
N LEU A 18 -4.19 2.34 -7.78
CA LEU A 18 -4.83 1.11 -7.38
C LEU A 18 -6.28 1.41 -7.03
N ARG A 19 -7.21 0.63 -7.60
CA ARG A 19 -8.62 0.72 -7.26
C ARG A 19 -9.02 -0.48 -6.41
N LEU A 20 -9.55 -0.21 -5.23
CA LEU A 20 -10.01 -1.23 -4.29
C LEU A 20 -11.53 -1.12 -4.09
N PRO A 21 -12.28 -2.21 -4.24
CA PRO A 21 -13.64 -2.27 -3.72
C PRO A 21 -13.61 -2.26 -2.20
N VAL A 22 -14.38 -1.36 -1.60
CA VAL A 22 -14.46 -1.20 -0.14
C VAL A 22 -15.92 -1.09 0.28
N ARG A 23 -16.25 -1.62 1.45
CA ARG A 23 -17.62 -1.59 1.97
C ARG A 23 -17.95 -0.27 2.66
N ASP A 24 -16.96 0.33 3.30
CA ASP A 24 -17.07 1.59 4.03
C ASP A 24 -15.82 2.44 3.74
N TYR A 25 -15.98 3.41 2.85
CA TYR A 25 -14.85 4.21 2.41
C TYR A 25 -14.20 5.00 3.54
N GLU A 26 -14.97 5.50 4.49
CA GLU A 26 -14.42 6.27 5.61
C GLU A 26 -13.53 5.41 6.50
N ARG A 27 -13.94 4.17 6.75
CA ARG A 27 -13.15 3.18 7.49
C ARG A 27 -11.84 2.86 6.76
N SER A 28 -11.91 2.62 5.46
CA SER A 28 -10.73 2.35 4.64
C SER A 28 -9.80 3.56 4.58
N LEU A 29 -10.34 4.76 4.41
CA LEU A 29 -9.55 5.99 4.40
C LEU A 29 -8.80 6.16 5.73
N ARG A 30 -9.47 5.94 6.87
CA ARG A 30 -8.80 6.00 8.18
C ARG A 30 -7.64 5.02 8.28
N PHE A 31 -7.82 3.79 7.79
CA PHE A 31 -6.78 2.77 7.80
C PHE A 31 -5.55 3.21 6.99
N TYR A 32 -5.76 3.62 5.74
CA TYR A 32 -4.66 4.02 4.86
C TYR A 32 -4.01 5.34 5.27
N ALA A 33 -4.78 6.27 5.82
CA ALA A 33 -4.24 7.50 6.39
C ALA A 33 -3.39 7.23 7.64
N THR A 34 -3.84 6.33 8.49
CA THR A 34 -3.19 6.02 9.76
C THR A 34 -1.84 5.32 9.56
N TYR A 35 -1.77 4.36 8.61
CA TYR A 35 -0.61 3.48 8.50
C TYR A 35 0.26 3.75 7.28
N PHE A 36 -0.26 4.37 6.23
CA PHE A 36 0.43 4.51 4.95
C PHE A 36 0.46 5.95 4.42
N ASP A 37 0.26 6.93 5.29
CA ASP A 37 0.42 8.36 5.00
C ASP A 37 -0.47 8.89 3.87
N PHE A 38 -1.60 8.23 3.61
CA PHE A 38 -2.58 8.82 2.69
C PHE A 38 -3.23 10.03 3.35
N ASP A 39 -3.27 11.13 2.61
CA ASP A 39 -3.76 12.40 3.11
C ASP A 39 -5.28 12.49 2.95
N PRO A 40 -6.05 12.53 4.06
CA PRO A 40 -7.50 12.70 3.97
C PRO A 40 -7.92 14.00 3.25
N ALA A 41 -7.10 15.05 3.33
CA ALA A 41 -7.38 16.30 2.63
C ALA A 41 -7.25 16.20 1.11
N SER A 42 -6.57 15.16 0.60
CA SER A 42 -6.46 14.89 -0.83
C SER A 42 -7.69 14.20 -1.41
N ALA A 43 -8.63 13.78 -0.57
CA ALA A 43 -9.79 13.00 -0.99
C ALA A 43 -10.62 13.75 -2.04
N GLN A 44 -10.82 13.12 -3.20
CA GLN A 44 -11.60 13.68 -4.29
C GLN A 44 -12.71 12.70 -4.68
N PRO A 45 -13.98 13.07 -4.49
CA PRO A 45 -15.10 12.22 -4.87
C PRO A 45 -15.39 12.30 -6.37
N TYR A 46 -15.94 11.20 -6.88
CA TYR A 46 -16.39 11.06 -8.26
C TYR A 46 -17.88 10.66 -8.29
N PRO A 47 -18.58 10.89 -9.43
CA PRO A 47 -20.02 10.62 -9.50
C PRO A 47 -20.44 9.17 -9.25
N ASP A 48 -19.55 8.19 -9.49
CA ASP A 48 -19.83 6.76 -9.24
C ASP A 48 -19.63 6.36 -7.78
N GLY A 49 -19.32 7.31 -6.89
CA GLY A 49 -19.06 7.06 -5.48
C GLY A 49 -17.61 6.73 -5.15
N THR A 50 -16.74 6.60 -6.15
CA THR A 50 -15.31 6.42 -5.92
C THR A 50 -14.72 7.68 -5.28
N VAL A 51 -13.82 7.47 -4.31
CA VAL A 51 -13.04 8.55 -3.71
C VAL A 51 -11.57 8.22 -3.91
N ILE A 52 -10.81 9.13 -4.53
CA ILE A 52 -9.37 8.97 -4.70
C ILE A 52 -8.66 9.76 -3.63
N VAL A 53 -7.73 9.09 -2.93
CA VAL A 53 -6.82 9.70 -1.95
C VAL A 53 -5.38 9.48 -2.39
N ARG A 54 -4.49 10.39 -2.00
CA ARG A 54 -3.08 10.36 -2.38
C ARG A 54 -2.17 10.39 -1.16
N ASN A 55 -1.02 9.75 -1.29
CA ASN A 55 0.07 9.87 -0.32
C ASN A 55 1.17 10.82 -0.83
N ALA A 56 2.23 11.00 -0.03
CA ALA A 56 3.35 11.88 -0.38
C ALA A 56 4.11 11.40 -1.64
N ASP A 57 4.08 10.11 -1.95
CA ASP A 57 4.68 9.52 -3.15
C ASP A 57 3.79 9.65 -4.39
N ARG A 58 2.68 10.39 -4.29
CA ARG A 58 1.69 10.61 -5.36
C ARG A 58 1.04 9.32 -5.84
N PHE A 59 0.91 8.34 -4.96
CA PHE A 59 0.14 7.14 -5.28
C PHE A 59 -1.35 7.44 -5.14
N ASP A 60 -2.11 7.10 -6.18
CA ASP A 60 -3.57 7.26 -6.20
C ASP A 60 -4.24 5.99 -5.71
N LEU A 61 -4.86 6.05 -4.55
CA LEU A 61 -5.68 4.97 -4.04
C LEU A 61 -7.15 5.31 -4.26
N ALA A 62 -7.79 4.58 -5.16
CA ALA A 62 -9.21 4.77 -5.48
C ALA A 62 -10.05 3.80 -4.65
N LEU A 63 -10.78 4.33 -3.69
CA LEU A 63 -11.70 3.57 -2.84
C LEU A 63 -13.07 3.58 -3.49
N HIS A 64 -13.50 2.43 -4.00
CA HIS A 64 -14.76 2.29 -4.72
C HIS A 64 -15.79 1.55 -3.87
N PRO A 65 -16.94 2.16 -3.55
CA PRO A 65 -17.97 1.49 -2.76
C PRO A 65 -18.46 0.22 -3.47
N ALA A 66 -18.32 -0.91 -2.80
CA ALA A 66 -18.72 -2.21 -3.33
C ALA A 66 -18.98 -3.19 -2.19
N THR A 67 -19.70 -4.26 -2.52
CA THR A 67 -19.97 -5.35 -1.57
C THR A 67 -19.06 -6.55 -1.79
N GLU A 68 -18.13 -6.45 -2.74
CA GLU A 68 -17.22 -7.54 -3.07
C GLU A 68 -16.29 -7.85 -1.90
N SER A 69 -16.07 -9.16 -1.71
CA SER A 69 -15.05 -9.64 -0.77
C SER A 69 -13.77 -9.92 -1.54
N PRO A 70 -12.59 -9.84 -0.88
CA PRO A 70 -11.35 -10.27 -1.50
C PRO A 70 -11.44 -11.73 -1.93
N PRO A 71 -10.74 -12.14 -3.00
CA PRO A 71 -10.67 -13.53 -3.38
C PRO A 71 -10.06 -14.35 -2.24
N SER A 72 -10.51 -15.60 -2.10
CA SER A 72 -9.96 -16.53 -1.11
C SER A 72 -8.49 -16.88 -1.37
N SER A 73 -8.00 -16.67 -2.58
CA SER A 73 -6.59 -16.81 -2.89
C SER A 73 -5.76 -15.79 -2.11
N THR A 74 -4.75 -16.28 -1.41
CA THR A 74 -3.88 -15.48 -0.55
C THR A 74 -2.68 -14.88 -1.27
N PHE A 75 -2.56 -15.12 -2.58
CA PHE A 75 -1.40 -14.64 -3.33
C PHE A 75 -1.57 -13.21 -3.86
N LEU A 76 -2.81 -12.77 -4.08
CA LEU A 76 -3.05 -11.39 -4.52
C LEU A 76 -2.83 -10.43 -3.35
N HIS A 77 -1.84 -9.58 -3.47
CA HIS A 77 -1.54 -8.55 -2.48
C HIS A 77 -0.82 -7.38 -3.15
N PHE A 78 -0.73 -6.28 -2.43
CA PHE A 78 0.07 -5.13 -2.83
C PHE A 78 0.87 -4.67 -1.62
N GLY A 79 1.97 -3.95 -1.86
CA GLY A 79 2.91 -3.65 -0.80
C GLY A 79 3.45 -2.23 -0.83
N PHE A 80 3.81 -1.77 0.37
CA PHE A 80 4.47 -0.50 0.59
C PHE A 80 5.90 -0.73 1.04
N ALA A 81 6.86 -0.16 0.30
CA ALA A 81 8.27 -0.23 0.63
C ALA A 81 8.61 0.75 1.76
N MET A 82 9.37 0.29 2.74
CA MET A 82 9.86 1.09 3.85
C MET A 82 11.35 1.37 3.66
N ALA A 83 11.82 2.46 4.25
CA ALA A 83 13.21 2.92 4.07
C ALA A 83 14.24 2.01 4.77
N ASP A 84 13.84 1.32 5.83
CA ASP A 84 14.72 0.49 6.65
C ASP A 84 13.93 -0.59 7.40
N PRO A 85 14.61 -1.64 7.92
CA PRO A 85 13.95 -2.71 8.67
C PRO A 85 13.27 -2.22 9.96
N GLU A 86 13.84 -1.23 10.62
CA GLU A 86 13.33 -0.71 11.89
C GLU A 86 11.92 -0.13 11.71
N ARG A 87 11.67 0.54 10.58
CA ARG A 87 10.34 1.06 10.26
C ARG A 87 9.31 -0.04 10.01
N VAL A 88 9.73 -1.14 9.39
CA VAL A 88 8.86 -2.32 9.23
C VAL A 88 8.46 -2.86 10.60
N HIS A 89 9.43 -3.07 11.49
CA HIS A 89 9.18 -3.59 12.84
C HIS A 89 8.32 -2.63 13.66
N ALA A 90 8.55 -1.33 13.57
CA ALA A 90 7.79 -0.33 14.31
C ALA A 90 6.32 -0.32 13.85
N LEU A 91 6.07 -0.40 12.56
CA LEU A 91 4.71 -0.45 12.03
C LEU A 91 4.00 -1.75 12.40
N LEU A 92 4.71 -2.87 12.35
CA LEU A 92 4.18 -4.16 12.80
C LEU A 92 3.73 -4.10 14.25
N THR A 93 4.58 -3.58 15.13
CA THR A 93 4.26 -3.44 16.56
C THR A 93 3.03 -2.55 16.77
N ARG A 94 2.95 -1.44 16.05
CA ARG A 94 1.82 -0.52 16.12
C ARG A 94 0.52 -1.18 15.65
N MET A 95 0.56 -1.88 14.53
CA MET A 95 -0.61 -2.58 14.00
C MET A 95 -1.10 -3.69 14.93
N GLU A 96 -0.17 -4.47 15.50
CA GLU A 96 -0.53 -5.51 16.47
C GLU A 96 -1.20 -4.91 17.71
N ARG A 97 -0.65 -3.82 18.23
CA ARG A 97 -1.25 -3.10 19.36
C ARG A 97 -2.65 -2.59 19.03
N ASP A 98 -2.87 -2.14 17.81
CA ASP A 98 -4.16 -1.60 17.34
C ASP A 98 -5.14 -2.71 16.92
N GLY A 99 -4.75 -3.97 16.97
CA GLY A 99 -5.60 -5.10 16.63
C GLY A 99 -5.74 -5.38 15.13
N VAL A 100 -4.86 -4.83 14.30
CA VAL A 100 -4.85 -5.13 12.87
C VAL A 100 -4.39 -6.57 12.66
N PRO A 101 -5.14 -7.42 11.91
CA PRO A 101 -4.71 -8.79 11.67
C PRO A 101 -3.42 -8.87 10.86
N VAL A 102 -2.45 -9.61 11.35
CA VAL A 102 -1.19 -9.91 10.67
C VAL A 102 -1.19 -11.38 10.29
N VAL A 103 -1.00 -11.68 9.00
CA VAL A 103 -1.20 -13.02 8.45
C VAL A 103 0.08 -13.68 7.95
N GLU A 104 1.15 -12.93 7.79
CA GLU A 104 2.43 -13.45 7.33
C GLU A 104 3.58 -12.54 7.78
N ARG A 105 4.74 -13.14 8.08
CA ARG A 105 5.95 -12.41 8.49
C ARG A 105 7.18 -13.07 7.90
N ASP A 106 8.14 -12.24 7.48
CA ASP A 106 9.47 -12.66 7.06
C ASP A 106 10.50 -11.72 7.70
N ASP A 107 11.53 -12.27 8.29
CA ASP A 107 12.60 -11.53 8.94
C ASP A 107 13.94 -12.15 8.57
N GLU A 108 14.41 -11.81 7.38
CA GLU A 108 15.62 -12.32 6.76
C GLU A 108 16.61 -11.17 6.59
N PRO A 109 17.93 -11.45 6.43
CA PRO A 109 18.91 -10.37 6.26
C PRO A 109 18.66 -9.46 5.05
N ASP A 110 18.02 -9.97 4.01
CA ASP A 110 17.76 -9.28 2.75
C ASP A 110 16.28 -9.02 2.49
N LEU A 111 15.41 -9.38 3.42
CA LEU A 111 13.97 -9.11 3.34
C LEU A 111 13.37 -9.08 4.73
N VAL A 112 12.84 -7.93 5.10
CA VAL A 112 12.01 -7.81 6.30
C VAL A 112 10.62 -7.37 5.86
N SER A 113 9.62 -8.18 6.15
CA SER A 113 8.26 -7.90 5.71
C SER A 113 7.21 -8.50 6.63
N PHE A 114 6.00 -7.98 6.52
CA PHE A 114 4.80 -8.64 7.03
C PHE A 114 3.62 -8.31 6.13
N LYS A 115 2.60 -9.14 6.18
CA LYS A 115 1.32 -8.87 5.52
C LYS A 115 0.24 -8.71 6.56
N CYS A 116 -0.54 -7.66 6.41
CA CYS A 116 -1.72 -7.40 7.23
C CYS A 116 -2.99 -7.44 6.37
N LEU A 117 -4.13 -7.43 7.03
CA LEU A 117 -5.42 -7.30 6.36
C LEU A 117 -5.96 -5.89 6.59
N ASP A 118 -6.39 -5.25 5.51
CA ASP A 118 -7.11 -4.00 5.62
C ASP A 118 -8.54 -4.24 6.14
N PRO A 119 -9.36 -3.19 6.35
CA PRO A 119 -10.71 -3.38 6.91
C PRO A 119 -11.64 -4.28 6.09
N ASP A 120 -11.39 -4.44 4.80
CA ASP A 120 -12.16 -5.32 3.92
C ASP A 120 -11.54 -6.71 3.75
N GLY A 121 -10.35 -6.94 4.31
CA GLY A 121 -9.63 -8.20 4.19
C GLY A 121 -8.66 -8.25 3.01
N TRP A 122 -8.39 -7.13 2.34
CA TRP A 122 -7.34 -7.07 1.33
C TRP A 122 -5.97 -7.23 1.98
N ARG A 123 -5.09 -8.00 1.34
CA ARG A 123 -3.74 -8.24 1.85
C ARG A 123 -2.82 -7.10 1.48
N VAL A 124 -2.19 -6.51 2.48
CA VAL A 124 -1.24 -5.40 2.33
C VAL A 124 0.10 -5.83 2.90
N GLU A 125 1.14 -5.77 2.08
CA GLU A 125 2.50 -6.06 2.52
C GLU A 125 3.21 -4.78 2.91
N VAL A 126 3.94 -4.84 4.00
CA VAL A 126 4.90 -3.81 4.42
C VAL A 126 6.26 -4.46 4.36
N TYR A 127 7.20 -3.88 3.62
CA TYR A 127 8.46 -4.56 3.38
C TYR A 127 9.65 -3.61 3.24
N TRP A 128 10.80 -4.17 3.53
CA TRP A 128 12.09 -3.58 3.22
C TRP A 128 12.97 -4.63 2.55
N GLU A 129 13.70 -4.20 1.54
CA GLU A 129 14.77 -4.95 0.89
C GLU A 129 15.92 -4.00 0.55
N PRO A 130 17.20 -4.49 0.51
CA PRO A 130 18.35 -3.62 0.21
C PRO A 130 18.30 -3.00 -1.17
#